data_8a631e47b9d39ba4e11ad4fb12d48172
#
_entry.id   8a631e47b9d39ba4e11ad4fb12d48172
#
_cell.length_a   1.000
_cell.length_b   1.000
_cell.length_c   1.000
_cell.angle_alpha   90.00
_cell.angle_beta   90.00
_cell.angle_gamma   90.00
#
_symmetry.space_group_name_H-M   'P 1'
#
loop_
_entity.id
_entity.type
_entity.pdbx_description
1 polymer ?
#
loop_
_entity_poly.entity_id
_entity_poly.type
_entity_poly.pdbx_seq_one_letter_code
_entity_poly.pdbx_strand_id
1 'polypeptide(L)'
;MSTLLLRLAGPMQAWGADSRFDIRKTNREPTKSGVIGLLAAALGLRRDEPLDALAALRMGVRVDREGVLLRDFHMAHGAKSSYMTQRYYLCDALFLVGVFSEDEALMRRLEEAVRHPAFPLFLGRRSCPPEGRVCLG
;
A
#
# COMPACT_ATOMS: atom_id res chain seq x y z
N MET A 1 23.57 -2.96 -7.19
CA MET A 1 22.33 -3.19 -6.42
C MET A 1 21.80 -1.85 -5.94
N SER A 2 20.56 -1.55 -6.26
CA SER A 2 19.94 -0.27 -5.92
C SER A 2 18.76 -0.47 -4.99
N THR A 3 18.56 0.45 -4.08
CA THR A 3 17.42 0.47 -3.17
C THR A 3 16.57 1.69 -3.47
N LEU A 4 15.27 1.47 -3.62
CA LEU A 4 14.29 2.53 -3.77
C LEU A 4 13.66 2.77 -2.40
N LEU A 5 13.72 4.01 -1.93
CA LEU A 5 13.15 4.41 -0.65
C LEU A 5 11.79 5.05 -0.86
N LEU A 6 10.80 4.54 -0.15
CA LEU A 6 9.42 5.00 -0.22
C LEU A 6 8.99 5.54 1.14
N ARG A 7 8.43 6.74 1.13
CA ARG A 7 7.83 7.33 2.32
C ARG A 7 6.33 7.09 2.26
N LEU A 8 5.82 6.30 3.20
CA LEU A 8 4.40 5.95 3.26
C LEU A 8 3.76 6.71 4.41
N ALA A 9 3.22 7.87 4.10
CA ALA A 9 2.56 8.75 5.04
C ALA A 9 1.22 9.18 4.46
N GLY A 10 0.22 9.31 5.32
CA GLY A 10 -1.11 9.75 4.94
C GLY A 10 -2.00 9.80 6.16
N PRO A 11 -3.18 10.43 6.05
CA PRO A 11 -4.10 10.48 7.19
C PRO A 11 -4.57 9.11 7.62
N MET A 12 -4.69 8.18 6.68
CA MET A 12 -5.09 6.80 6.98
C MET A 12 -4.33 5.83 6.08
N GLN A 13 -3.98 4.66 6.65
CA GLN A 13 -3.37 3.55 5.94
C GLN A 13 -4.05 2.26 6.38
N ALA A 14 -4.08 1.26 5.51
CA ALA A 14 -4.62 -0.04 5.86
C ALA A 14 -3.87 -1.13 5.09
N TRP A 15 -3.12 -1.94 5.81
CA TRP A 15 -2.24 -2.95 5.22
C TRP A 15 -2.80 -4.34 5.50
N GLY A 16 -3.04 -5.09 4.45
CA GLY A 16 -3.77 -6.35 4.48
C GLY A 16 -3.45 -7.25 5.67
N ALA A 17 -4.49 -7.78 6.28
CA ALA A 17 -4.45 -8.74 7.36
C ALA A 17 -5.58 -9.73 7.15
N ASP A 18 -5.72 -10.70 8.05
CA ASP A 18 -6.85 -11.62 8.00
C ASP A 18 -8.14 -10.83 8.05
N SER A 19 -8.94 -10.93 6.98
CA SER A 19 -10.20 -10.23 6.86
C SER A 19 -11.32 -11.26 6.79
N ARG A 20 -12.29 -11.11 7.68
CA ARG A 20 -13.53 -11.86 7.60
C ARG A 20 -14.57 -11.06 6.83
N PHE A 21 -15.67 -11.69 6.52
CA PHE A 21 -16.73 -11.16 5.68
C PHE A 21 -17.14 -9.73 6.04
N ASP A 22 -17.28 -9.42 7.32
CA ASP A 22 -17.77 -8.15 7.82
C ASP A 22 -16.71 -7.32 8.56
N ILE A 23 -15.49 -7.84 8.74
CA ILE A 23 -14.43 -7.18 9.48
C ILE A 23 -13.17 -7.13 8.61
N ARG A 24 -12.69 -5.90 8.32
CA ARG A 24 -11.47 -5.68 7.56
C ARG A 24 -10.42 -5.07 8.47
N LYS A 25 -9.44 -5.88 8.84
CA LYS A 25 -8.35 -5.49 9.73
C LYS A 25 -7.18 -4.90 8.97
N THR A 26 -6.23 -4.34 9.70
CA THR A 26 -4.96 -3.90 9.15
C THR A 26 -3.81 -4.44 9.99
N ASN A 27 -2.70 -4.78 9.35
CA ASN A 27 -1.44 -4.97 10.05
C ASN A 27 -0.93 -3.63 10.54
N ARG A 28 -0.03 -3.66 11.51
CA ARG A 28 0.55 -2.44 12.11
C ARG A 28 1.65 -1.83 11.26
N GLU A 29 2.03 -2.48 10.17
CA GLU A 29 3.05 -2.01 9.24
C GLU A 29 2.71 -2.43 7.81
N PRO A 30 3.32 -1.79 6.79
CA PRO A 30 3.10 -2.17 5.40
C PRO A 30 3.45 -3.63 5.13
N THR A 31 2.58 -4.30 4.39
CA THR A 31 2.83 -5.67 3.94
C THR A 31 3.52 -5.63 2.57
N LYS A 32 4.24 -6.70 2.25
CA LYS A 32 4.87 -6.82 0.94
C LYS A 32 3.84 -6.76 -0.19
N SER A 33 2.71 -7.46 -0.04
CA SER A 33 1.68 -7.45 -1.07
C SER A 33 1.06 -6.06 -1.26
N GLY A 34 0.89 -5.30 -0.18
CA GLY A 34 0.39 -3.92 -0.26
C GLY A 34 1.37 -3.00 -0.97
N VAL A 35 2.65 -3.13 -0.70
CA VAL A 35 3.70 -2.34 -1.38
C VAL A 35 3.80 -2.75 -2.85
N ILE A 36 3.72 -4.04 -3.16
CA ILE A 36 3.69 -4.50 -4.56
C ILE A 36 2.49 -3.91 -5.29
N GLY A 37 1.33 -3.85 -4.63
CA GLY A 37 0.14 -3.22 -5.20
C GLY A 37 0.36 -1.74 -5.51
N LEU A 38 1.04 -1.02 -4.64
CA LEU A 38 1.40 0.38 -4.87
C LEU A 38 2.33 0.51 -6.09
N LEU A 39 3.36 -0.33 -6.18
CA LEU A 39 4.29 -0.30 -7.29
C LEU A 39 3.60 -0.71 -8.61
N ALA A 40 2.70 -1.68 -8.56
CA ALA A 40 1.93 -2.09 -9.74
C ALA A 40 1.05 -0.93 -10.25
N ALA A 41 0.40 -0.20 -9.35
CA ALA A 41 -0.37 0.98 -9.70
C ALA A 41 0.51 2.06 -10.34
N ALA A 42 1.70 2.26 -9.79
CA ALA A 42 2.66 3.23 -10.34
C ALA A 42 3.06 2.86 -11.77
N LEU A 43 3.30 1.57 -12.03
CA LEU A 43 3.67 1.07 -13.36
C LEU A 43 2.48 1.00 -14.33
N GLY A 44 1.25 1.15 -13.84
CA GLY A 44 0.06 1.03 -14.67
C GLY A 44 -0.34 -0.41 -14.97
N LEU A 45 0.06 -1.35 -14.13
CA LEU A 45 -0.31 -2.75 -14.31
C LEU A 45 -1.76 -2.98 -13.92
N ARG A 46 -2.47 -3.76 -14.71
CA ARG A 46 -3.85 -4.14 -14.45
C ARG A 46 -3.89 -5.39 -13.58
N ARG A 47 -5.07 -5.69 -13.02
CA ARG A 47 -5.26 -6.83 -12.12
C ARG A 47 -4.81 -8.17 -12.69
N ASP A 48 -4.99 -8.38 -13.98
CA ASP A 48 -4.69 -9.63 -14.66
C ASP A 48 -3.26 -9.74 -15.18
N GLU A 49 -2.45 -8.68 -14.98
CA GLU A 49 -1.07 -8.69 -15.44
C GLU A 49 -0.15 -9.36 -14.40
N PRO A 50 0.90 -10.08 -14.85
CA PRO A 50 1.80 -10.77 -13.92
C PRO A 50 2.58 -9.81 -13.03
N LEU A 51 2.75 -10.21 -11.76
CA LEU A 51 3.49 -9.45 -10.76
C LEU A 51 4.79 -10.14 -10.33
N ASP A 52 5.25 -11.12 -11.12
CA ASP A 52 6.37 -11.97 -10.74
C ASP A 52 7.66 -11.17 -10.46
N ALA A 53 7.96 -10.20 -11.32
CA ALA A 53 9.15 -9.36 -11.14
C ALA A 53 9.08 -8.53 -9.87
N LEU A 54 7.89 -8.03 -9.52
CA LEU A 54 7.69 -7.26 -8.30
C LEU A 54 7.69 -8.15 -7.07
N ALA A 55 7.14 -9.34 -7.17
CA ALA A 55 7.10 -10.30 -6.07
C ALA A 55 8.50 -10.75 -5.66
N ALA A 56 9.46 -10.71 -6.58
CA ALA A 56 10.85 -11.08 -6.34
C ALA A 56 11.66 -9.98 -5.62
N LEU A 57 11.13 -8.76 -5.51
CA LEU A 57 11.81 -7.69 -4.81
C LEU A 57 11.99 -8.02 -3.33
N ARG A 58 13.11 -7.58 -2.77
CA ARG A 58 13.33 -7.62 -1.34
C ARG A 58 12.83 -6.32 -0.72
N MET A 59 12.31 -6.43 0.50
CA MET A 59 11.69 -5.29 1.16
C MET A 59 12.09 -5.22 2.62
N GLY A 60 12.39 -4.01 3.08
CA GLY A 60 12.55 -3.72 4.49
C GLY A 60 11.65 -2.57 4.89
N VAL A 61 11.19 -2.57 6.13
CA VAL A 61 10.30 -1.54 6.67
C VAL A 61 10.90 -0.95 7.93
N ARG A 62 10.92 0.38 8.01
CA ARG A 62 11.22 1.10 9.24
C ARG A 62 9.98 1.83 9.71
N VAL A 63 9.56 1.58 10.94
CA VAL A 63 8.40 2.25 11.52
C VAL A 63 8.88 3.54 12.18
N ASP A 64 8.62 4.67 11.54
CA ASP A 64 9.01 5.97 12.07
C ASP A 64 7.94 6.52 13.01
N ARG A 65 6.68 6.20 12.76
CA ARG A 65 5.57 6.55 13.64
C ARG A 65 4.50 5.46 13.51
N GLU A 66 4.14 4.82 14.61
CA GLU A 66 3.18 3.70 14.59
C GLU A 66 1.78 4.12 14.19
N GLY A 67 1.40 5.34 14.51
CA GLY A 67 0.03 5.79 14.31
C GLY A 67 -0.93 5.21 15.34
N VAL A 68 -2.20 5.54 15.16
CA VAL A 68 -3.28 5.13 16.04
C VAL A 68 -4.27 4.28 15.25
N LEU A 69 -4.68 3.15 15.82
CA LEU A 69 -5.68 2.29 15.18
C LEU A 69 -7.07 2.94 15.28
N LEU A 70 -7.68 3.15 14.12
CA LEU A 70 -9.03 3.68 14.01
C LEU A 70 -9.96 2.58 13.48
N ARG A 71 -11.10 2.41 14.14
CA ARG A 71 -12.15 1.54 13.66
C ARG A 71 -13.27 2.37 13.05
N ASP A 72 -13.62 2.08 11.82
CA ASP A 72 -14.66 2.76 11.09
C ASP A 72 -15.76 1.79 10.69
N PHE A 73 -16.99 2.27 10.66
CA PHE A 73 -18.16 1.47 10.33
C PHE A 73 -18.71 1.91 8.98
N HIS A 74 -18.94 0.94 8.09
CA HIS A 74 -19.52 1.17 6.78
C HIS A 74 -20.80 0.36 6.64
N MET A 75 -21.84 0.99 6.10
CA MET A 75 -23.08 0.30 5.77
C MET A 75 -23.05 -0.14 4.33
N ALA A 76 -23.25 -1.43 4.09
CA ALA A 76 -23.42 -1.98 2.76
C ALA A 76 -24.90 -2.25 2.52
N HIS A 77 -25.43 -1.72 1.40
CA HIS A 77 -26.83 -1.86 1.04
C HIS A 77 -26.98 -2.82 -0.12
N GLY A 78 -27.64 -3.95 0.14
CA GLY A 78 -28.01 -4.90 -0.89
C GLY A 78 -29.45 -4.70 -1.33
N ALA A 79 -29.90 -5.47 -2.33
CA ALA A 79 -31.25 -5.39 -2.86
C ALA A 79 -32.33 -5.72 -1.82
N LYS A 80 -32.00 -6.55 -0.84
CA LYS A 80 -32.95 -7.06 0.16
C LYS A 80 -32.57 -6.75 1.60
N SER A 81 -31.33 -6.28 1.85
CA SER A 81 -30.84 -6.04 3.20
C SER A 81 -29.69 -5.06 3.19
N SER A 82 -29.46 -4.44 4.33
CA SER A 82 -28.25 -3.69 4.60
C SER A 82 -27.51 -4.31 5.76
N TYR A 83 -26.19 -4.24 5.74
CA TYR A 83 -25.35 -4.75 6.81
C TYR A 83 -24.20 -3.81 7.06
N MET A 84 -23.68 -3.86 8.28
CA MET A 84 -22.58 -3.00 8.70
C MET A 84 -21.26 -3.79 8.59
N THR A 85 -20.25 -3.16 7.96
CA THR A 85 -18.90 -3.68 7.96
C THR A 85 -18.02 -2.84 8.86
N GLN A 86 -17.04 -3.48 9.50
CA GLN A 86 -16.05 -2.82 10.33
C GLN A 86 -14.74 -2.79 9.57
N ARG A 87 -14.13 -1.61 9.45
CA ARG A 87 -12.85 -1.44 8.78
C ARG A 87 -11.87 -0.74 9.71
N TYR A 88 -10.67 -1.30 9.79
CA TYR A 88 -9.61 -0.76 10.63
C TYR A 88 -8.58 -0.03 9.78
N TYR A 89 -8.11 1.09 10.30
CA TYR A 89 -7.11 1.93 9.65
C TYR A 89 -6.05 2.34 10.66
N LEU A 90 -4.85 2.64 10.16
CA LEU A 90 -3.81 3.32 10.93
C LEU A 90 -3.89 4.80 10.62
N CYS A 91 -4.13 5.62 11.64
CA CYS A 91 -4.17 7.06 11.48
C CYS A 91 -2.82 7.66 11.85
N ASP A 92 -2.34 8.59 11.04
CA ASP A 92 -1.13 9.35 11.29
C ASP A 92 0.12 8.49 11.44
N ALA A 93 0.17 7.34 10.77
CA ALA A 93 1.35 6.48 10.73
C ALA A 93 2.37 6.99 9.70
N LEU A 94 3.63 6.70 9.93
CA LEU A 94 4.71 7.06 9.02
C LEU A 94 5.68 5.89 8.93
N PHE A 95 5.87 5.38 7.70
CA PHE A 95 6.78 4.27 7.44
C PHE A 95 7.79 4.66 6.36
N LEU A 96 8.99 4.18 6.52
CA LEU A 96 9.99 4.19 5.46
C LEU A 96 10.16 2.76 4.96
N VAL A 97 9.94 2.56 3.67
CA VAL A 97 10.05 1.24 3.05
C VAL A 97 11.17 1.27 2.02
N GLY A 98 12.06 0.30 2.10
CA GLY A 98 13.08 0.09 1.09
C GLY A 98 12.76 -1.15 0.29
N VAL A 99 12.76 -1.03 -1.04
CA VAL A 99 12.66 -2.18 -1.94
C VAL A 99 13.92 -2.23 -2.78
N PHE A 100 14.41 -3.44 -3.04
CA PHE A 100 15.64 -3.58 -3.82
C PHE A 100 15.68 -4.86 -4.64
N SER A 101 16.46 -4.79 -5.71
CA SER A 101 16.72 -5.89 -6.62
C SER A 101 18.10 -5.66 -7.25
N GLU A 102 18.70 -6.73 -7.73
CA GLU A 102 19.92 -6.64 -8.53
C GLU A 102 19.64 -6.19 -9.96
N ASP A 103 18.37 -6.20 -10.37
CA ASP A 103 17.95 -5.73 -11.69
C ASP A 103 17.87 -4.21 -11.70
N GLU A 104 18.95 -3.56 -12.12
CA GLU A 104 19.04 -2.11 -12.16
C GLU A 104 18.02 -1.46 -13.09
N ALA A 105 17.70 -2.11 -14.21
CA ALA A 105 16.72 -1.59 -15.14
C ALA A 105 15.33 -1.55 -14.51
N LEU A 106 14.97 -2.60 -13.78
CA LEU A 106 13.71 -2.64 -13.04
C LEU A 106 13.67 -1.54 -11.98
N MET A 107 14.75 -1.37 -11.22
CA MET A 107 14.80 -0.36 -10.16
C MET A 107 14.64 1.06 -10.71
N ARG A 108 15.25 1.36 -11.85
CA ARG A 108 15.07 2.66 -12.50
C ARG A 108 13.64 2.88 -13.00
N ARG A 109 13.02 1.83 -13.55
CA ARG A 109 11.62 1.89 -13.97
C ARG A 109 10.69 2.14 -12.80
N LEU A 110 10.94 1.50 -11.66
CA LEU A 110 10.13 1.68 -10.45
C LEU A 110 10.27 3.10 -9.90
N GLU A 111 11.49 3.63 -9.83
CA GLU A 111 11.72 4.99 -9.37
C GLU A 111 10.96 5.99 -10.23
N GLU A 112 11.09 5.89 -11.56
CA GLU A 112 10.39 6.77 -12.49
C GLU A 112 8.88 6.62 -12.35
N ALA A 113 8.38 5.39 -12.23
CA ALA A 113 6.95 5.12 -12.11
C ALA A 113 6.37 5.73 -10.82
N VAL A 114 7.09 5.61 -9.69
CA VAL A 114 6.59 6.18 -8.42
C VAL A 114 6.61 7.71 -8.46
N ARG A 115 7.57 8.31 -9.16
CA ARG A 115 7.62 9.77 -9.34
C ARG A 115 6.49 10.27 -10.24
N HIS A 116 6.12 9.48 -11.25
CA HIS A 116 5.09 9.82 -12.25
C HIS A 116 4.14 8.63 -12.41
N PRO A 117 3.31 8.34 -11.40
CA PRO A 117 2.50 7.11 -11.42
C PRO A 117 1.42 7.13 -12.49
N ALA A 118 1.24 5.99 -13.15
CA ALA A 118 0.20 5.81 -14.16
C ALA A 118 -1.19 5.78 -13.55
N PHE A 119 -1.34 5.16 -12.38
CA PHE A 119 -2.58 5.14 -11.62
C PHE A 119 -2.36 5.80 -10.25
N PRO A 120 -3.41 6.35 -9.62
CA PRO A 120 -3.27 6.92 -8.29
C PRO A 120 -2.73 5.90 -7.29
N LEU A 121 -1.76 6.33 -6.48
CA LEU A 121 -1.18 5.48 -5.45
C LEU A 121 -2.08 5.40 -4.23
N PHE A 122 -1.97 4.30 -3.49
CA PHE A 122 -2.75 4.10 -2.28
C PHE A 122 -1.96 3.29 -1.26
N LEU A 123 -2.24 3.55 0.02
CA LEU A 123 -1.53 2.92 1.14
C LEU A 123 -2.30 1.70 1.64
N GLY A 124 -2.24 0.64 0.85
CA GLY A 124 -2.90 -0.62 1.11
C GLY A 124 -4.30 -0.69 0.51
N ARG A 125 -5.22 0.15 0.96
CA ARG A 125 -6.56 0.28 0.38
C ARG A 125 -6.67 1.51 -0.49
N ARG A 126 -7.51 1.43 -1.52
CA ARG A 126 -7.72 2.55 -2.46
C ARG A 126 -8.24 3.82 -1.77
N SER A 127 -8.94 3.67 -0.67
CA SER A 127 -9.45 4.80 0.11
C SER A 127 -8.37 5.52 0.92
N CYS A 128 -7.13 5.05 0.89
CA CYS A 128 -6.02 5.58 1.68
C CYS A 128 -4.95 6.20 0.77
N PRO A 129 -5.14 7.42 0.27
CA PRO A 129 -4.13 8.06 -0.58
C PRO A 129 -2.92 8.49 0.24
N PRO A 130 -1.72 8.49 -0.37
CA PRO A 130 -0.54 9.02 0.30
C PRO A 130 -0.58 10.53 0.40
N GLU A 131 0.09 11.06 1.42
CA GLU A 131 0.28 12.49 1.61
C GLU A 131 1.75 12.83 1.33
N GLY A 132 1.97 13.81 0.47
CA GLY A 132 3.30 14.24 0.11
C GLY A 132 4.00 13.27 -0.86
N ARG A 133 5.31 13.44 -0.93
CA ARG A 133 6.14 12.65 -1.86
C ARG A 133 6.33 11.23 -1.35
N VAL A 134 6.03 10.24 -2.19
CA VAL A 134 6.26 8.83 -1.87
C VAL A 134 7.70 8.43 -2.16
N CYS A 135 8.23 8.81 -3.32
CA CYS A 135 9.60 8.46 -3.71
C CYS A 135 10.62 9.37 -3.06
N LEU A 136 11.54 8.82 -2.28
CA LEU A 136 12.65 9.56 -1.69
C LEU A 136 13.97 9.38 -2.44
N GLY A 137 14.03 8.43 -3.34
CA GLY A 137 15.23 8.23 -4.15
C GLY A 137 15.73 6.81 -4.26
#